data_60fb756771b55b73df012a78ba3e6590
#
_entry.id   60fb756771b55b73df012a78ba3e6590
#
_cell.length_a   1.000
_cell.length_b   1.000
_cell.length_c   1.000
_cell.angle_alpha   90.00
_cell.angle_beta   90.00
_cell.angle_gamma   90.00
#
_symmetry.space_group_name_H-M   'P 1'
#
loop_
_entity.id
_entity.type
_entity.pdbx_description
1 polymer ?
#
loop_
_entity_poly.entity_id
_entity_poly.type
_entity_poly.pdbx_seq_one_letter_code
_entity_poly.pdbx_strand_id
1 'polypeptide(L)'
;MIVFITRFKPILKNSSLSRIAYKLAILIPILVWTPIGEAQSLTSRLKGGVGLACEKEGNTNRKVYRSFFKISKDRKVVATLDYRDDQPTLTAHHAATVLPEFIEWENFSLNRKTLTLTNLSISPRKQECVVVTFEELIERAKAHLIELQKGNKI
;
A
#
# COMPACT_ATOMS: atom_id res chain seq x y z
N MET A 1 -31.97 25.51 -4.49
CA MET A 1 -32.58 25.97 -5.73
C MET A 1 -32.30 27.46 -5.84
N ILE A 2 -31.36 27.88 -6.67
CA ILE A 2 -31.24 29.17 -7.37
C ILE A 2 -29.92 29.06 -8.15
N VAL A 3 -30.12 28.99 -9.49
CA VAL A 3 -29.06 28.97 -10.50
C VAL A 3 -28.79 30.42 -10.87
N PHE A 4 -27.54 30.89 -10.76
CA PHE A 4 -27.13 32.15 -11.37
C PHE A 4 -26.22 31.88 -12.56
N ILE A 5 -26.83 32.05 -13.75
CA ILE A 5 -26.15 32.10 -15.04
C ILE A 5 -25.80 33.56 -15.31
N THR A 6 -24.54 33.94 -15.25
CA THR A 6 -24.09 35.25 -15.75
C THR A 6 -23.49 35.08 -17.13
N ARG A 7 -24.23 35.59 -18.11
CA ARG A 7 -23.80 35.78 -19.52
C ARG A 7 -22.81 36.95 -19.58
N PHE A 8 -21.58 36.69 -20.03
CA PHE A 8 -20.70 37.72 -20.53
C PHE A 8 -20.79 37.83 -22.03
N LYS A 9 -21.20 39.03 -22.53
CA LYS A 9 -21.16 39.44 -23.93
C LYS A 9 -19.72 39.89 -24.29
N PRO A 10 -19.19 39.50 -25.45
CA PRO A 10 -17.96 40.08 -25.96
C PRO A 10 -18.27 41.39 -26.71
N ILE A 11 -17.59 42.46 -26.31
CA ILE A 11 -17.57 43.72 -27.04
C ILE A 11 -16.41 43.65 -28.03
N LEU A 12 -16.76 43.52 -29.30
CA LEU A 12 -15.86 43.74 -30.42
C LEU A 12 -15.65 45.25 -30.57
N LYS A 13 -14.42 45.71 -30.46
CA LYS A 13 -14.01 47.03 -30.91
C LYS A 13 -12.88 46.91 -31.92
N ASN A 14 -13.24 47.16 -33.20
CA ASN A 14 -12.31 47.35 -34.31
C ASN A 14 -11.39 48.52 -34.03
N SER A 15 -10.11 48.38 -34.28
CA SER A 15 -9.27 49.47 -34.81
C SER A 15 -8.05 48.91 -35.53
N SER A 16 -7.94 49.40 -36.70
CA SER A 16 -7.08 49.15 -37.83
C SER A 16 -5.58 49.25 -37.56
N LEU A 17 -4.83 48.49 -38.36
CA LEU A 17 -3.55 48.81 -39.03
C LEU A 17 -2.36 49.17 -38.13
N SER A 18 -1.37 48.27 -38.06
CA SER A 18 -0.05 48.61 -38.60
C SER A 18 0.80 47.36 -38.82
N ARG A 19 1.40 47.34 -39.97
CA ARG A 19 2.34 46.34 -40.49
C ARG A 19 3.62 46.34 -39.66
N ILE A 20 4.34 45.21 -39.81
CA ILE A 20 5.77 45.04 -39.59
C ILE A 20 6.12 44.55 -38.19
N ALA A 21 6.41 43.28 -38.09
CA ALA A 21 7.71 42.70 -37.79
C ALA A 21 7.55 41.19 -37.58
N TYR A 22 8.02 40.43 -38.53
CA TYR A 22 8.33 39.02 -38.36
C TYR A 22 9.40 38.90 -37.30
N LYS A 23 9.01 38.64 -36.08
CA LYS A 23 9.94 38.06 -35.10
C LYS A 23 9.65 36.61 -35.02
N LEU A 24 10.56 35.83 -35.59
CA LEU A 24 10.69 34.41 -35.34
C LEU A 24 10.60 34.19 -33.82
N ALA A 25 9.46 33.77 -33.33
CA ALA A 25 9.37 33.16 -32.04
C ALA A 25 9.91 31.74 -32.22
N ILE A 26 11.16 31.54 -31.91
CA ILE A 26 11.75 30.22 -31.71
C ILE A 26 10.99 29.64 -30.55
N LEU A 27 10.00 28.77 -30.87
CA LEU A 27 9.39 27.87 -29.93
C LEU A 27 10.49 26.88 -29.51
N ILE A 28 11.19 27.23 -28.45
CA ILE A 28 12.00 26.25 -27.71
C ILE A 28 11.00 25.33 -27.06
N PRO A 29 10.90 24.05 -27.48
CA PRO A 29 10.17 23.08 -26.68
C PRO A 29 10.93 22.99 -25.36
N ILE A 30 10.37 23.57 -24.31
CA ILE A 30 10.77 23.24 -22.95
C ILE A 30 10.40 21.76 -22.79
N LEU A 31 11.35 20.90 -23.11
CA LEU A 31 11.34 19.53 -22.66
C LEU A 31 11.30 19.60 -21.14
N VAL A 32 10.12 19.61 -20.60
CA VAL A 32 9.91 19.30 -19.19
C VAL A 32 10.39 17.85 -19.02
N TRP A 33 11.65 17.72 -18.69
CA TRP A 33 12.17 16.49 -18.12
C TRP A 33 11.44 16.31 -16.78
N THR A 34 10.24 15.76 -16.85
CA THR A 34 9.71 15.10 -15.68
C THR A 34 10.66 13.95 -15.41
N PRO A 35 11.33 13.90 -14.25
CA PRO A 35 12.02 12.69 -13.89
C PRO A 35 10.93 11.60 -13.88
N ILE A 36 11.00 10.71 -14.84
CA ILE A 36 10.30 9.44 -14.79
C ILE A 36 11.02 8.74 -13.64
N GLY A 37 10.61 9.10 -12.41
CA GLY A 37 10.97 8.34 -11.25
C GLY A 37 10.47 6.94 -11.55
N GLU A 38 11.40 6.03 -11.78
CA GLU A 38 11.11 4.63 -11.95
C GLU A 38 10.17 4.25 -10.80
N ALA A 39 8.91 4.08 -11.12
CA ALA A 39 7.96 3.44 -10.24
C ALA A 39 8.43 1.99 -10.13
N GLN A 40 9.45 1.76 -9.29
CA GLN A 40 9.90 0.42 -8.96
C GLN A 40 8.65 -0.32 -8.53
N SER A 41 8.33 -1.37 -9.27
CA SER A 41 7.09 -2.12 -8.98
C SER A 41 7.12 -2.48 -7.49
N LEU A 42 6.01 -2.36 -6.80
CA LEU A 42 5.90 -2.66 -5.37
C LEU A 42 6.49 -4.04 -5.05
N THR A 43 6.38 -4.96 -5.99
CA THR A 43 6.98 -6.30 -5.93
C THR A 43 8.51 -6.27 -5.84
N SER A 44 9.18 -5.38 -6.60
CA SER A 44 10.65 -5.27 -6.55
C SER A 44 11.13 -4.72 -5.20
N ARG A 45 10.36 -3.83 -4.57
CA ARG A 45 10.65 -3.27 -3.24
C ARG A 45 10.53 -4.29 -2.12
N LEU A 46 9.73 -5.34 -2.29
CA LEU A 46 9.61 -6.43 -1.33
C LEU A 46 10.75 -7.44 -1.41
N LYS A 47 11.59 -7.37 -2.47
CA LYS A 47 12.76 -8.23 -2.60
C LYS A 47 13.74 -7.94 -1.45
N GLY A 48 14.15 -9.00 -0.72
CA GLY A 48 15.05 -8.87 0.43
C GLY A 48 14.41 -8.26 1.70
N GLY A 49 13.08 -8.13 1.72
CA GLY A 49 12.32 -7.79 2.93
C GLY A 49 12.21 -8.97 3.90
N VAL A 50 11.57 -8.74 5.04
CA VAL A 50 11.36 -9.74 6.09
C VAL A 50 9.91 -10.20 6.14
N GLY A 51 9.69 -11.43 6.58
CA GLY A 51 8.39 -11.96 6.94
C GLY A 51 7.98 -11.53 8.36
N LEU A 52 6.68 -11.34 8.57
CA LEU A 52 6.08 -11.10 9.87
C LEU A 52 4.93 -12.10 10.03
N ALA A 53 5.08 -13.04 10.96
CA ALA A 53 4.04 -13.99 11.32
C ALA A 53 3.43 -13.56 12.65
N CYS A 54 2.11 -13.26 12.66
CA CYS A 54 1.40 -12.72 13.80
C CYS A 54 0.29 -13.68 14.24
N GLU A 55 0.21 -13.93 15.54
CA GLU A 55 -0.80 -14.80 16.14
C GLU A 55 -1.55 -14.05 17.24
N LYS A 56 -2.84 -14.31 17.39
CA LYS A 56 -3.60 -13.75 18.49
C LYS A 56 -3.22 -14.50 19.77
N GLU A 57 -2.87 -13.76 20.81
CA GLU A 57 -2.69 -14.29 22.13
C GLU A 57 -3.99 -14.87 22.69
N GLY A 58 -3.92 -16.10 23.20
CA GLY A 58 -4.87 -16.65 24.16
C GLY A 58 -6.15 -17.25 23.64
N ASN A 59 -6.30 -18.41 24.05
CA ASN A 59 -7.43 -19.31 24.21
C ASN A 59 -7.28 -20.61 23.39
N THR A 60 -6.79 -21.63 24.05
CA THR A 60 -6.44 -22.96 23.54
C THR A 60 -7.59 -23.71 22.83
N ASN A 61 -8.81 -23.18 22.82
CA ASN A 61 -10.00 -23.85 22.30
C ASN A 61 -10.70 -23.13 21.13
N ARG A 62 -10.10 -22.08 20.55
CA ARG A 62 -10.70 -21.40 19.37
C ARG A 62 -9.65 -21.27 18.28
N LYS A 63 -10.11 -21.36 17.02
CA LYS A 63 -9.32 -21.14 15.82
C LYS A 63 -8.33 -19.98 16.04
N VAL A 64 -7.04 -20.29 16.03
CA VAL A 64 -5.99 -19.29 16.22
C VAL A 64 -6.01 -18.38 15.00
N TYR A 65 -6.32 -17.12 15.21
CA TYR A 65 -6.22 -16.13 14.14
C TYR A 65 -4.76 -15.85 13.88
N ARG A 66 -4.30 -16.16 12.68
CA ARG A 66 -2.96 -15.88 12.21
C ARG A 66 -3.01 -14.90 11.04
N SER A 67 -2.06 -13.99 11.02
CA SER A 67 -1.88 -13.03 9.93
C SER A 67 -0.42 -13.06 9.49
N PHE A 68 -0.22 -12.99 8.18
CA PHE A 68 1.11 -13.10 7.58
C PHE A 68 1.35 -11.89 6.68
N PHE A 69 2.49 -11.23 6.88
CA PHE A 69 2.86 -10.04 6.12
C PHE A 69 4.30 -10.13 5.65
N LYS A 70 4.60 -9.51 4.52
CA LYS A 70 5.97 -9.27 4.07
C LYS A 70 6.23 -7.77 4.09
N ILE A 71 7.27 -7.37 4.81
CA ILE A 71 7.66 -5.97 4.97
C ILE A 71 8.90 -5.72 4.11
N SER A 72 8.91 -4.66 3.30
CA SER A 72 10.06 -4.26 2.49
C SER A 72 11.25 -3.88 3.37
N LYS A 73 12.47 -3.95 2.82
CA LYS A 73 13.71 -3.60 3.53
C LYS A 73 13.68 -2.16 4.06
N ASP A 74 13.12 -1.23 3.29
CA ASP A 74 12.94 0.17 3.69
C ASP A 74 11.73 0.41 4.59
N ARG A 75 10.95 -0.65 4.88
CA ARG A 75 9.73 -0.63 5.71
C ARG A 75 8.59 0.24 5.18
N LYS A 76 8.66 0.71 3.94
CA LYS A 76 7.67 1.61 3.35
C LYS A 76 6.58 0.87 2.57
N VAL A 77 6.72 -0.43 2.39
CA VAL A 77 5.73 -1.29 1.73
C VAL A 77 5.50 -2.53 2.58
N VAL A 78 4.25 -2.83 2.81
CA VAL A 78 3.81 -4.07 3.45
C VAL A 78 2.91 -4.82 2.49
N ALA A 79 3.16 -6.10 2.29
CA ALA A 79 2.30 -6.98 1.53
C ALA A 79 1.63 -7.98 2.47
N THR A 80 0.34 -8.20 2.28
CA THR A 80 -0.41 -9.25 2.98
C THR A 80 -0.21 -10.56 2.24
N LEU A 81 0.03 -11.63 2.97
CA LEU A 81 0.03 -12.99 2.44
C LEU A 81 -1.34 -13.61 2.74
N ASP A 82 -2.01 -14.03 1.69
CA ASP A 82 -3.33 -14.64 1.73
C ASP A 82 -3.33 -15.95 0.93
N TYR A 83 -4.45 -16.66 0.86
CA TYR A 83 -4.55 -17.93 0.19
C TYR A 83 -5.30 -17.80 -1.14
N ARG A 84 -4.66 -18.19 -2.21
CA ARG A 84 -5.27 -18.34 -3.54
C ARG A 84 -4.96 -19.73 -4.08
N ASP A 85 -5.97 -20.39 -4.59
CA ASP A 85 -5.83 -21.73 -5.16
C ASP A 85 -5.05 -22.70 -4.23
N ASP A 86 -5.38 -22.66 -2.95
CA ASP A 86 -4.73 -23.45 -1.89
C ASP A 86 -3.20 -23.19 -1.76
N GLN A 87 -2.75 -22.00 -2.16
CA GLN A 87 -1.36 -21.59 -2.02
C GLN A 87 -1.24 -20.23 -1.33
N PRO A 88 -0.28 -20.07 -0.39
CA PRO A 88 0.03 -18.77 0.16
C PRO A 88 0.60 -17.85 -0.91
N THR A 89 -0.05 -16.72 -1.11
CA THR A 89 0.28 -15.76 -2.16
C THR A 89 0.28 -14.34 -1.60
N LEU A 90 1.23 -13.50 -2.02
CA LEU A 90 1.20 -12.08 -1.71
C LEU A 90 0.10 -11.40 -2.53
N THR A 91 -0.94 -10.93 -1.86
CA THR A 91 -2.16 -10.45 -2.53
C THR A 91 -2.29 -8.94 -2.55
N ALA A 92 -2.08 -8.27 -1.44
CA ALA A 92 -2.25 -6.85 -1.30
C ALA A 92 -0.93 -6.18 -0.93
N HIS A 93 -0.68 -5.00 -1.50
CA HIS A 93 0.52 -4.21 -1.27
C HIS A 93 0.09 -2.83 -0.77
N HIS A 94 0.53 -2.48 0.41
CA HIS A 94 0.14 -1.24 1.08
C HIS A 94 1.37 -0.35 1.30
N ALA A 95 1.21 0.93 1.05
CA ALA A 95 2.18 1.91 1.52
C ALA A 95 2.14 1.96 3.04
N ALA A 96 3.30 1.99 3.67
CA ALA A 96 3.42 2.06 5.11
C ALA A 96 4.08 3.37 5.56
N THR A 97 3.57 3.93 6.65
CA THR A 97 4.17 5.06 7.36
C THR A 97 5.09 4.53 8.44
N VAL A 98 6.35 4.95 8.41
CA VAL A 98 7.34 4.54 9.40
C VAL A 98 7.50 5.62 10.44
N LEU A 99 7.06 5.35 11.65
CA LEU A 99 7.21 6.19 12.83
C LEU A 99 8.36 5.66 13.73
N PRO A 100 8.84 6.42 14.70
CA PRO A 100 9.93 5.98 15.59
C PRO A 100 9.66 4.65 16.27
N GLU A 101 8.45 4.42 16.74
CA GLU A 101 8.06 3.21 17.47
C GLU A 101 7.12 2.29 16.70
N PHE A 102 6.51 2.78 15.61
CA PHE A 102 5.48 2.04 14.89
C PHE A 102 5.76 1.96 13.39
N ILE A 103 5.15 0.98 12.75
CA ILE A 103 4.95 0.92 11.30
C ILE A 103 3.45 0.79 11.11
N GLU A 104 2.85 1.70 10.33
CA GLU A 104 1.39 1.77 10.15
C GLU A 104 1.03 1.60 8.67
N TRP A 105 0.04 0.77 8.40
CA TRP A 105 -0.53 0.60 7.07
C TRP A 105 -2.02 0.26 7.20
N GLU A 106 -2.85 0.82 6.36
CA GLU A 106 -4.32 0.66 6.43
C GLU A 106 -4.86 0.81 7.86
N ASN A 107 -5.39 -0.27 8.41
CA ASN A 107 -5.94 -0.36 9.76
C ASN A 107 -5.01 -1.10 10.73
N PHE A 108 -3.73 -1.20 10.41
CA PHE A 108 -2.75 -1.90 11.24
C PHE A 108 -1.69 -0.95 11.78
N SER A 109 -1.31 -1.17 13.03
CA SER A 109 -0.19 -0.51 13.68
C SER A 109 0.69 -1.56 14.35
N LEU A 110 1.92 -1.71 13.89
CA LEU A 110 2.92 -2.63 14.43
C LEU A 110 3.88 -1.87 15.35
N ASN A 111 3.90 -2.20 16.63
CA ASN A 111 4.94 -1.71 17.52
C ASN A 111 6.26 -2.42 17.22
N ARG A 112 7.30 -1.64 16.87
CA ARG A 112 8.60 -2.15 16.44
C ARG A 112 9.47 -2.73 17.57
N LYS A 113 9.19 -2.33 18.82
CA LYS A 113 9.91 -2.80 20.00
C LYS A 113 9.35 -4.10 20.54
N THR A 114 8.03 -4.16 20.67
CA THR A 114 7.33 -5.31 21.25
C THR A 114 6.89 -6.34 20.22
N LEU A 115 6.93 -5.98 18.92
CA LEU A 115 6.38 -6.77 17.82
C LEU A 115 4.88 -7.07 18.00
N THR A 116 4.17 -6.18 18.66
CA THR A 116 2.72 -6.28 18.81
C THR A 116 2.02 -5.58 17.67
N LEU A 117 1.24 -6.32 16.89
CA LEU A 117 0.37 -5.81 15.84
C LEU A 117 -1.00 -5.51 16.41
N THR A 118 -1.49 -4.30 16.21
CA THR A 118 -2.85 -3.89 16.58
C THR A 118 -3.65 -3.64 15.31
N ASN A 119 -4.78 -4.32 15.16
CA ASN A 119 -5.78 -3.98 14.14
C ASN A 119 -6.68 -2.88 14.72
N LEU A 120 -6.69 -1.70 14.09
CA LEU A 120 -7.39 -0.49 14.54
C LEU A 120 -8.86 -0.43 14.08
N SER A 121 -9.40 -1.49 13.48
CA SER A 121 -10.82 -1.57 13.11
C SER A 121 -11.73 -1.51 14.35
N ILE A 122 -13.05 -1.51 14.14
CA ILE A 122 -14.12 -1.32 15.16
C ILE A 122 -13.91 -2.11 16.47
N SER A 123 -13.25 -3.26 16.39
CA SER A 123 -12.84 -4.05 17.56
C SER A 123 -11.33 -4.24 17.54
N PRO A 124 -10.55 -3.38 18.18
CA PRO A 124 -9.10 -3.51 18.19
C PRO A 124 -8.67 -4.88 18.67
N ARG A 125 -7.89 -5.57 17.84
CA ARG A 125 -7.33 -6.90 18.15
C ARG A 125 -5.83 -6.81 18.17
N LYS A 126 -5.23 -7.34 19.21
CA LYS A 126 -3.77 -7.43 19.32
C LYS A 126 -3.32 -8.82 18.94
N GLN A 127 -2.19 -8.89 18.27
CA GLN A 127 -1.49 -10.10 17.90
C GLN A 127 -0.02 -9.95 18.26
N GLU A 128 0.61 -11.01 18.71
CA GLU A 128 2.05 -11.06 18.87
C GLU A 128 2.70 -11.55 17.58
N CYS A 129 3.74 -10.88 17.14
CA CYS A 129 4.39 -11.17 15.90
C CYS A 129 5.84 -11.61 16.11
N VAL A 130 6.30 -12.45 15.21
CA VAL A 130 7.71 -12.82 15.09
C VAL A 130 8.22 -12.45 13.69
N VAL A 131 9.46 -11.97 13.65
CA VAL A 131 10.16 -11.71 12.38
C VAL A 131 10.79 -13.01 11.91
N VAL A 132 10.53 -13.35 10.65
CA VAL A 132 10.99 -14.60 10.04
C VAL A 132 11.56 -14.32 8.63
N THR A 133 12.24 -15.29 8.04
CA THR A 133 12.57 -15.23 6.60
C THR A 133 11.31 -15.37 5.75
N PHE A 134 11.42 -15.04 4.47
CA PHE A 134 10.25 -15.18 3.58
C PHE A 134 9.91 -16.66 3.37
N GLU A 135 10.89 -17.51 3.27
CA GLU A 135 10.73 -18.96 3.14
C GLU A 135 10.00 -19.54 4.36
N GLU A 136 10.43 -19.17 5.56
CA GLU A 136 9.76 -19.59 6.80
C GLU A 136 8.35 -19.05 6.91
N LEU A 137 8.09 -17.82 6.43
CA LEU A 137 6.76 -17.23 6.39
C LEU A 137 5.81 -18.08 5.54
N ILE A 138 6.26 -18.50 4.35
CA ILE A 138 5.49 -19.37 3.44
C ILE A 138 5.20 -20.71 4.10
N GLU A 139 6.18 -21.33 4.75
CA GLU A 139 5.98 -22.62 5.41
C GLU A 139 4.99 -22.54 6.58
N ARG A 140 5.05 -21.48 7.38
CA ARG A 140 4.07 -21.23 8.46
C ARG A 140 2.67 -20.99 7.90
N ALA A 141 2.54 -20.27 6.79
CA ALA A 141 1.27 -20.05 6.13
C ALA A 141 0.69 -21.35 5.56
N LYS A 142 1.50 -22.20 4.92
CA LYS A 142 1.06 -23.54 4.45
C LYS A 142 0.57 -24.42 5.61
N ALA A 143 1.32 -24.46 6.71
CA ALA A 143 0.92 -25.21 7.89
C ALA A 143 -0.45 -24.72 8.43
N HIS A 144 -0.65 -23.40 8.47
CA HIS A 144 -1.93 -22.83 8.89
C HIS A 144 -3.08 -23.18 7.93
N LEU A 145 -2.85 -23.17 6.61
CA LEU A 145 -3.83 -23.59 5.62
C LEU A 145 -4.29 -25.03 5.86
N ILE A 146 -3.34 -25.95 6.11
CA ILE A 146 -3.65 -27.36 6.42
C ILE A 146 -4.51 -27.47 7.69
N GLU A 147 -4.24 -26.67 8.72
CA GLU A 147 -5.06 -26.62 9.94
C GLU A 147 -6.49 -26.13 9.65
N LEU A 148 -6.61 -25.08 8.82
CA LEU A 148 -7.94 -24.57 8.42
C LEU A 148 -8.74 -25.61 7.65
N GLN A 149 -8.10 -26.33 6.72
CA GLN A 149 -8.76 -27.40 5.95
C GLN A 149 -9.18 -28.58 6.82
N LYS A 150 -8.37 -28.96 7.81
CA LYS A 150 -8.74 -30.02 8.78
C LYS A 150 -9.93 -29.61 9.65
N GLY A 151 -10.06 -28.33 9.99
CA GLY A 151 -11.16 -27.81 10.80
C GLY A 151 -12.48 -27.65 10.03
N ASN A 152 -12.46 -27.66 8.71
CA ASN A 152 -13.61 -27.52 7.81
C ASN A 152 -14.10 -28.85 7.26
N LYS A 153 -14.01 -29.94 8.02
CA LYS A 153 -14.70 -31.18 7.68
C LYS A 153 -16.21 -30.91 7.75
N ILE A 154 -16.80 -30.64 6.60
CA ILE A 154 -18.25 -30.68 6.37
C ILE A 154 -18.62 -32.14 6.10
#